data_9b4b45cbaf641e05c2ec6fa5abb3a214
#
_entry.id   9b4b45cbaf641e05c2ec6fa5abb3a214
#
_cell.length_a   1.000
_cell.length_b   1.000
_cell.length_c   1.000
_cell.angle_alpha   90.00
_cell.angle_beta   90.00
_cell.angle_gamma   90.00
#
_symmetry.space_group_name_H-M   'P 1'
#
loop_
_entity.id
_entity.type
_entity.pdbx_description
1 polymer ?
#
loop_
_entity_poly.entity_id
_entity_poly.type
_entity_poly.pdbx_seq_one_letter_code
_entity_poly.pdbx_strand_id
1 'polypeptide(L)'
;MVIPHGTTWGFYTPPTSDWKKQLTDFQDDESQFLFEIYSGHGNSEEYRTWNDSDINSQAEIFCPEQTEDFLPTCQQAGNIMAQRCEDSGMDEQTCKYLVDQTKLFSAQMGSTGYAAVNETDPDDFLNAGQCNDCFLPSFNYRPLGSAQYVLALSDFTDKENPKRFKFGFIGSSDNHGARPGTGYKEIDRLFNTEANGFNDPLFEKLSSLRRPKGKLEPSYVNLGNTSLTSILDLNIATDAERQSAYFMSGGLVAAHSTSRKRESIWDALERKEVYATSGPRILLWFDAEVQSQSLAMGAEVNSSQSPVFTVKAAGSLKQKPGCPDYSNNGLSKERLEKICNSECY
;
A
#
# COMPACT_ATOMS: atom_id res chain seq x y z
N MET A 1 11.34 -13.46 14.63
CA MET A 1 11.43 -12.62 13.42
C MET A 1 10.34 -11.55 13.49
N VAL A 2 10.71 -10.30 13.25
CA VAL A 2 9.82 -9.15 13.15
C VAL A 2 10.03 -8.52 11.78
N ILE A 3 8.97 -8.34 11.01
CA ILE A 3 9.02 -7.81 9.66
C ILE A 3 8.21 -6.51 9.61
N PRO A 4 8.85 -5.36 9.39
CA PRO A 4 8.14 -4.11 9.18
C PRO A 4 7.23 -4.18 7.94
N HIS A 5 6.00 -3.70 8.09
CA HIS A 5 4.95 -3.73 7.08
C HIS A 5 4.34 -2.34 6.91
N GLY A 6 4.03 -1.95 5.69
CA GLY A 6 3.34 -0.70 5.38
C GLY A 6 4.06 0.57 5.81
N THR A 7 5.39 0.56 5.91
CA THR A 7 6.19 1.61 6.56
C THR A 7 6.17 2.97 5.85
N THR A 8 5.90 3.00 4.56
CA THR A 8 5.80 4.23 3.77
C THR A 8 4.38 4.64 3.43
N TRP A 9 3.44 3.82 3.79
CA TRP A 9 2.10 3.84 3.24
C TRP A 9 1.21 4.95 3.78
N GLY A 10 1.52 5.46 4.95
CA GLY A 10 0.84 6.63 5.52
C GLY A 10 -0.54 6.37 6.10
N PHE A 11 -1.07 5.16 6.00
CA PHE A 11 -2.33 4.79 6.61
C PHE A 11 -2.16 4.41 8.08
N TYR A 12 -1.30 3.42 8.33
CA TYR A 12 -0.94 3.00 9.70
C TYR A 12 0.31 3.70 10.22
N THR A 13 1.14 4.22 9.32
CA THR A 13 2.41 4.85 9.68
C THR A 13 2.20 6.31 10.09
N PRO A 14 2.44 6.68 11.34
CA PRO A 14 2.33 8.07 11.78
C PRO A 14 3.23 9.01 10.97
N PRO A 15 2.82 10.27 10.76
CA PRO A 15 3.62 11.26 10.03
C PRO A 15 5.02 11.50 10.61
N THR A 16 5.17 11.24 11.92
CA THR A 16 6.43 11.41 12.66
C THR A 16 7.32 10.19 12.70
N SER A 17 6.94 9.11 12.01
CA SER A 17 7.74 7.89 11.93
C SER A 17 9.02 8.16 11.16
N ASP A 18 10.15 7.73 11.73
CA ASP A 18 11.47 7.95 11.18
C ASP A 18 12.38 6.76 11.56
N TRP A 19 12.89 6.05 10.56
CA TRP A 19 13.78 4.92 10.74
C TRP A 19 15.09 5.29 11.43
N LYS A 20 15.49 6.56 11.38
CA LYS A 20 16.69 7.01 12.11
C LYS A 20 16.54 6.82 13.62
N LYS A 21 15.36 7.08 14.17
CA LYS A 21 15.06 6.83 15.59
C LYS A 21 15.10 5.35 15.92
N GLN A 22 14.58 4.51 15.01
CA GLN A 22 14.59 3.06 15.16
C GLN A 22 16.01 2.53 15.20
N LEU A 23 16.90 2.98 14.30
CA LEU A 23 18.29 2.51 14.21
C LEU A 23 19.06 2.74 15.51
N THR A 24 18.88 3.92 16.13
CA THR A 24 19.63 4.30 17.31
C THR A 24 19.19 3.52 18.55
N ASP A 25 17.88 3.43 18.79
CA ASP A 25 17.36 3.07 20.11
C ASP A 25 16.64 1.70 20.14
N PHE A 26 16.15 1.21 19.00
CA PHE A 26 15.20 0.11 18.98
C PHE A 26 15.52 -1.02 17.99
N GLN A 27 16.59 -0.91 17.22
CA GLN A 27 16.95 -1.95 16.26
C GLN A 27 17.50 -3.19 16.98
N ASP A 28 16.89 -4.32 16.68
CA ASP A 28 17.34 -5.64 17.11
C ASP A 28 17.66 -6.49 15.86
N ASP A 29 18.94 -6.61 15.55
CA ASP A 29 19.43 -7.30 14.35
C ASP A 29 19.15 -8.81 14.37
N GLU A 30 18.93 -9.41 15.57
CA GLU A 30 18.60 -10.83 15.68
C GLU A 30 17.17 -11.14 15.29
N SER A 31 16.24 -10.21 15.51
CA SER A 31 14.82 -10.41 15.19
C SER A 31 14.34 -9.60 13.99
N GLN A 32 15.01 -8.48 13.66
CA GLN A 32 14.60 -7.51 12.64
C GLN A 32 15.57 -7.50 11.46
N PHE A 33 15.62 -8.55 10.68
CA PHE A 33 16.56 -8.72 9.56
C PHE A 33 15.85 -8.79 8.19
N LEU A 34 14.52 -8.68 8.15
CA LEU A 34 13.75 -8.61 6.92
C LEU A 34 12.88 -7.34 6.90
N PHE A 35 12.62 -6.86 5.70
CA PHE A 35 11.79 -5.67 5.45
C PHE A 35 10.85 -5.96 4.28
N GLU A 36 9.56 -5.70 4.45
CA GLU A 36 8.58 -5.83 3.38
C GLU A 36 8.53 -4.54 2.56
N ILE A 37 8.97 -4.63 1.30
CA ILE A 37 8.98 -3.48 0.37
C ILE A 37 7.78 -3.43 -0.55
N TYR A 38 7.00 -4.50 -0.65
CA TYR A 38 5.83 -4.59 -1.51
C TYR A 38 4.75 -5.48 -0.89
N SER A 39 3.53 -4.96 -0.85
CA SER A 39 2.34 -5.70 -0.42
C SER A 39 1.16 -5.43 -1.33
N GLY A 40 0.01 -6.01 -1.02
CA GLY A 40 -1.23 -5.74 -1.73
C GLY A 40 -1.73 -4.30 -1.64
N HIS A 41 -1.21 -3.53 -0.72
CA HIS A 41 -1.54 -2.12 -0.54
C HIS A 41 -0.57 -1.17 -1.25
N GLY A 42 0.53 -1.65 -1.80
CA GLY A 42 1.51 -0.83 -2.49
C GLY A 42 2.95 -1.19 -2.12
N ASN A 43 3.85 -0.28 -2.42
CA ASN A 43 5.26 -0.49 -2.18
C ASN A 43 5.91 0.71 -1.48
N SER A 44 7.04 0.46 -0.82
CA SER A 44 7.78 1.46 -0.08
C SER A 44 8.75 2.27 -0.95
N GLU A 45 8.85 1.91 -2.24
CA GLU A 45 9.87 2.45 -3.15
C GLU A 45 9.29 3.29 -4.28
N GLU A 46 7.96 3.39 -4.37
CA GLU A 46 7.31 4.13 -5.41
C GLU A 46 7.24 5.62 -5.05
N TYR A 47 8.03 6.41 -5.72
CA TYR A 47 8.01 7.86 -5.63
C TYR A 47 7.08 8.43 -6.68
N ARG A 48 5.99 9.05 -6.23
CA ARG A 48 5.06 9.75 -7.11
C ARG A 48 5.04 11.23 -6.76
N THR A 49 4.91 12.05 -7.79
CA THR A 49 4.67 13.49 -7.62
C THR A 49 3.23 13.78 -7.21
N TRP A 50 2.35 12.81 -7.31
CA TRP A 50 0.94 12.92 -6.97
C TRP A 50 0.71 12.53 -5.51
N ASN A 51 0.24 13.45 -4.75
CA ASN A 51 -0.11 13.21 -3.36
C ASN A 51 -1.62 13.37 -3.18
N ASP A 52 -2.23 12.50 -2.39
CA ASP A 52 -3.64 12.62 -2.02
C ASP A 52 -3.87 13.74 -1.01
N SER A 53 -2.83 14.05 -0.25
CA SER A 53 -2.75 15.22 0.62
C SER A 53 -1.34 15.78 0.60
N ASP A 54 -1.22 17.05 0.92
CA ASP A 54 0.07 17.73 1.04
C ASP A 54 0.18 18.41 2.42
N ILE A 55 1.39 18.79 2.79
CA ILE A 55 1.68 19.38 4.11
C ILE A 55 2.39 20.71 3.89
N ASN A 56 1.83 21.77 4.45
CA ASN A 56 2.42 23.10 4.38
C ASN A 56 3.59 23.27 5.38
N SER A 57 4.21 24.44 5.35
CA SER A 57 5.34 24.79 6.24
C SER A 57 4.99 24.83 7.73
N GLN A 58 3.71 24.89 8.07
CA GLN A 58 3.19 24.82 9.43
C GLN A 58 2.81 23.42 9.87
N ALA A 59 3.13 22.40 9.05
CA ALA A 59 2.74 21.00 9.24
C ALA A 59 1.22 20.75 9.22
N GLU A 60 0.46 21.62 8.54
CA GLU A 60 -0.97 21.42 8.32
C GLU A 60 -1.22 20.67 7.03
N ILE A 61 -2.11 19.68 7.09
CA ILE A 61 -2.52 18.87 5.94
C ILE A 61 -3.54 19.67 5.13
N PHE A 62 -3.39 19.69 3.82
CA PHE A 62 -4.33 20.30 2.89
C PHE A 62 -4.55 19.43 1.65
N CYS A 63 -5.64 19.71 0.93
CA CYS A 63 -5.97 19.05 -0.33
C CYS A 63 -5.19 19.70 -1.48
N PRO A 64 -4.35 18.96 -2.21
CA PRO A 64 -3.65 19.49 -3.38
C PRO A 64 -4.63 19.87 -4.49
N GLU A 65 -4.22 20.81 -5.34
CA GLU A 65 -4.99 21.14 -6.53
C GLU A 65 -4.95 20.02 -7.57
N GLN A 66 -6.04 19.88 -8.33
CA GLN A 66 -6.10 18.96 -9.45
C GLN A 66 -5.13 19.40 -10.55
N THR A 67 -4.45 18.44 -11.17
CA THR A 67 -3.65 18.64 -12.38
C THR A 67 -4.30 18.01 -13.60
N GLU A 68 -3.72 18.20 -14.80
CA GLU A 68 -4.21 17.55 -16.01
C GLU A 68 -4.20 16.02 -15.91
N ASP A 69 -3.20 15.45 -15.21
CA ASP A 69 -2.95 14.02 -15.13
C ASP A 69 -3.39 13.39 -13.79
N PHE A 70 -3.83 14.20 -12.83
CA PHE A 70 -4.14 13.69 -11.49
C PHE A 70 -5.28 14.43 -10.81
N LEU A 71 -6.29 13.66 -10.40
CA LEU A 71 -7.41 14.12 -9.58
C LEU A 71 -7.24 13.58 -8.15
N PRO A 72 -6.87 14.41 -7.17
CA PRO A 72 -6.82 13.99 -5.78
C PRO A 72 -8.18 13.51 -5.27
N THR A 73 -8.21 12.48 -4.43
CA THR A 73 -9.43 11.95 -3.81
C THR A 73 -10.21 13.05 -3.07
N CYS A 74 -9.50 13.95 -2.39
CA CYS A 74 -10.11 15.06 -1.69
C CYS A 74 -10.77 16.08 -2.63
N GLN A 75 -10.24 16.30 -3.83
CA GLN A 75 -10.90 17.14 -4.84
C GLN A 75 -12.19 16.49 -5.34
N GLN A 76 -12.15 15.18 -5.61
CA GLN A 76 -13.35 14.44 -6.00
C GLN A 76 -14.41 14.45 -4.90
N ALA A 77 -14.02 14.28 -3.64
CA ALA A 77 -14.92 14.42 -2.50
C ALA A 77 -15.58 15.81 -2.47
N GLY A 78 -14.81 16.86 -2.71
CA GLY A 78 -15.30 18.22 -2.83
C GLY A 78 -16.28 18.41 -3.99
N ASN A 79 -16.01 17.80 -5.17
CA ASN A 79 -16.89 17.86 -6.34
C ASN A 79 -18.24 17.20 -6.05
N ILE A 80 -18.24 16.02 -5.41
CA ILE A 80 -19.48 15.33 -5.03
C ILE A 80 -20.27 16.16 -4.01
N MET A 81 -19.60 16.75 -3.02
CA MET A 81 -20.26 17.64 -2.05
C MET A 81 -20.86 18.88 -2.73
N ALA A 82 -20.14 19.50 -3.66
CA ALA A 82 -20.64 20.66 -4.41
C ALA A 82 -21.92 20.32 -5.19
N GLN A 83 -21.91 19.21 -5.92
CA GLN A 83 -23.09 18.76 -6.66
C GLN A 83 -24.29 18.51 -5.74
N ARG A 84 -24.11 17.82 -4.63
CA ARG A 84 -25.18 17.56 -3.66
C ARG A 84 -25.70 18.83 -3.03
N CYS A 85 -24.85 19.79 -2.83
CA CYS A 85 -25.19 21.10 -2.29
C CYS A 85 -26.08 21.89 -3.27
N GLU A 86 -25.72 21.91 -4.55
CA GLU A 86 -26.53 22.50 -5.61
C GLU A 86 -27.90 21.83 -5.69
N ASP A 87 -27.94 20.51 -5.70
CA ASP A 87 -29.18 19.73 -5.77
C ASP A 87 -30.10 19.99 -4.58
N SER A 88 -29.53 20.34 -3.41
CA SER A 88 -30.30 20.67 -2.19
C SER A 88 -30.85 22.09 -2.16
N GLY A 89 -30.38 22.96 -3.05
CA GLY A 89 -30.76 24.38 -3.08
C GLY A 89 -30.21 25.20 -1.91
N MET A 90 -29.10 24.78 -1.30
CA MET A 90 -28.42 25.55 -0.27
C MET A 90 -27.81 26.84 -0.82
N ASP A 91 -27.59 27.81 0.05
CA ASP A 91 -26.90 29.04 -0.34
C ASP A 91 -25.41 28.81 -0.62
N GLU A 92 -24.85 29.64 -1.49
CA GLU A 92 -23.46 29.51 -1.97
C GLU A 92 -22.43 29.55 -0.84
N GLN A 93 -22.64 30.35 0.19
CA GLN A 93 -21.70 30.48 1.29
C GLN A 93 -21.65 29.20 2.13
N THR A 94 -22.80 28.61 2.42
CA THR A 94 -22.91 27.33 3.12
C THR A 94 -22.30 26.21 2.28
N CYS A 95 -22.59 26.17 0.98
CA CYS A 95 -22.03 25.18 0.08
C CYS A 95 -20.50 25.26 0.00
N LYS A 96 -19.95 26.45 -0.13
CA LYS A 96 -18.51 26.65 -0.13
C LYS A 96 -17.87 26.13 1.16
N TYR A 97 -18.46 26.45 2.31
CA TYR A 97 -17.95 25.95 3.59
C TYR A 97 -17.96 24.42 3.66
N LEU A 98 -19.05 23.77 3.26
CA LEU A 98 -19.17 22.30 3.27
C LEU A 98 -18.16 21.65 2.33
N VAL A 99 -17.94 22.20 1.14
CA VAL A 99 -16.94 21.73 0.18
C VAL A 99 -15.55 21.85 0.73
N ASP A 100 -15.18 23.00 1.31
CA ASP A 100 -13.85 23.24 1.89
C ASP A 100 -13.58 22.26 3.06
N GLN A 101 -14.58 22.06 3.94
CA GLN A 101 -14.47 21.08 5.03
C GLN A 101 -14.36 19.64 4.51
N THR A 102 -15.12 19.29 3.49
CA THR A 102 -15.06 17.95 2.87
C THR A 102 -13.67 17.68 2.31
N LYS A 103 -13.11 18.62 1.55
CA LYS A 103 -11.76 18.51 1.02
C LYS A 103 -10.72 18.34 2.12
N LEU A 104 -10.80 19.14 3.17
CA LEU A 104 -9.89 19.06 4.30
C LEU A 104 -9.98 17.69 5.01
N PHE A 105 -11.17 17.23 5.32
CA PHE A 105 -11.38 15.95 6.01
C PHE A 105 -10.93 14.78 5.14
N SER A 106 -11.26 14.80 3.85
CA SER A 106 -10.81 13.79 2.90
C SER A 106 -9.26 13.72 2.85
N ALA A 107 -8.58 14.86 2.77
CA ALA A 107 -7.12 14.91 2.77
C ALA A 107 -6.52 14.39 4.09
N GLN A 108 -7.13 14.71 5.24
CA GLN A 108 -6.67 14.25 6.55
C GLN A 108 -6.88 12.75 6.78
N MET A 109 -7.92 12.18 6.16
CA MET A 109 -8.25 10.76 6.25
C MET A 109 -7.39 9.89 5.31
N GLY A 110 -6.67 10.47 4.36
CA GLY A 110 -5.78 9.77 3.48
C GLY A 110 -6.50 8.72 2.61
N SER A 111 -6.08 7.46 2.68
CA SER A 111 -6.67 6.38 1.86
C SER A 111 -8.15 6.12 2.12
N THR A 112 -8.69 6.57 3.25
CA THR A 112 -10.11 6.52 3.57
C THR A 112 -10.85 7.81 3.21
N GLY A 113 -10.20 8.72 2.50
CA GLY A 113 -10.72 10.07 2.20
C GLY A 113 -12.06 10.10 1.46
N TYR A 114 -12.40 9.05 0.71
CA TYR A 114 -13.71 8.92 0.08
C TYR A 114 -14.87 8.93 1.10
N ALA A 115 -14.63 8.40 2.30
CA ALA A 115 -15.64 8.37 3.37
C ALA A 115 -15.90 9.74 4.02
N ALA A 116 -15.19 10.80 3.60
CA ALA A 116 -15.51 12.17 4.01
C ALA A 116 -16.88 12.62 3.50
N VAL A 117 -17.38 11.99 2.44
CA VAL A 117 -18.73 12.22 1.92
C VAL A 117 -19.60 11.03 2.30
N ASN A 118 -20.65 11.27 3.05
CA ASN A 118 -21.60 10.23 3.45
C ASN A 118 -22.31 9.61 2.23
N GLU A 119 -22.64 8.33 2.31
CA GLU A 119 -23.38 7.61 1.27
C GLU A 119 -22.69 7.66 -0.11
N THR A 120 -21.36 7.55 -0.12
CA THR A 120 -20.57 7.34 -1.34
C THR A 120 -20.01 5.94 -1.36
N ASP A 121 -19.84 5.44 -2.57
CA ASP A 121 -19.16 4.21 -2.89
C ASP A 121 -17.84 4.50 -3.63
N PRO A 122 -16.88 3.58 -3.68
CA PRO A 122 -15.66 3.75 -4.49
C PRO A 122 -15.94 4.07 -5.96
N ASP A 123 -17.06 3.63 -6.50
CA ASP A 123 -17.43 3.91 -7.88
C ASP A 123 -17.77 5.41 -8.11
N ASP A 124 -18.07 6.17 -7.06
CA ASP A 124 -18.22 7.63 -7.13
C ASP A 124 -16.87 8.35 -7.27
N PHE A 125 -15.75 7.63 -7.03
CA PHE A 125 -14.40 8.15 -7.06
C PHE A 125 -13.58 7.62 -8.23
N LEU A 126 -14.21 7.14 -9.29
CA LEU A 126 -13.50 6.71 -10.49
C LEU A 126 -12.71 7.89 -11.07
N ASN A 127 -11.49 7.56 -11.51
CA ASN A 127 -10.47 8.50 -12.00
C ASN A 127 -9.82 9.38 -10.91
N ALA A 128 -10.21 9.26 -9.66
CA ALA A 128 -9.48 9.88 -8.57
C ALA A 128 -8.36 8.96 -8.04
N GLY A 129 -7.30 9.57 -7.48
CA GLY A 129 -6.17 8.83 -6.96
C GLY A 129 -5.23 8.32 -8.05
N GLN A 130 -4.87 7.05 -8.03
CA GLN A 130 -3.75 6.51 -8.81
C GLN A 130 -4.13 5.90 -10.16
N CYS A 131 -5.38 5.87 -10.53
CA CYS A 131 -5.77 5.22 -11.78
C CYS A 131 -6.93 5.89 -12.49
N ASN A 132 -6.98 5.70 -13.81
CA ASN A 132 -8.12 6.10 -14.63
C ASN A 132 -9.15 4.96 -14.68
N ASP A 133 -10.44 5.32 -14.60
CA ASP A 133 -11.57 4.39 -14.67
C ASP A 133 -11.54 3.29 -13.57
N CYS A 134 -10.89 3.57 -12.48
CA CYS A 134 -10.87 2.78 -11.25
C CYS A 134 -10.64 3.70 -10.06
N PHE A 135 -10.99 3.26 -8.88
CA PHE A 135 -10.61 3.94 -7.66
C PHE A 135 -9.43 3.22 -7.01
N LEU A 136 -8.32 3.92 -6.90
CA LEU A 136 -7.15 3.49 -6.17
C LEU A 136 -6.63 4.68 -5.39
N PRO A 137 -6.89 4.75 -4.08
CA PRO A 137 -6.46 5.88 -3.26
C PRO A 137 -4.95 6.06 -3.31
N SER A 138 -4.50 7.29 -3.38
CA SER A 138 -3.09 7.63 -3.30
C SER A 138 -2.56 7.37 -1.91
N PHE A 139 -1.27 7.07 -1.83
CA PHE A 139 -0.60 6.96 -0.54
C PHE A 139 -0.32 8.34 0.05
N ASN A 140 -0.47 8.45 1.35
CA ASN A 140 0.19 9.49 2.12
C ASN A 140 1.63 9.06 2.35
N TYR A 141 2.44 9.24 1.33
CA TYR A 141 3.80 8.74 1.30
C TYR A 141 4.65 9.21 2.47
N ARG A 142 5.38 8.27 3.09
CA ARG A 142 6.26 8.51 4.24
C ARG A 142 7.71 8.19 3.84
N PRO A 143 8.43 9.13 3.21
CA PRO A 143 9.78 8.86 2.68
C PRO A 143 10.77 8.40 3.76
N LEU A 144 10.61 8.85 5.01
CA LEU A 144 11.44 8.39 6.15
C LEU A 144 11.15 6.95 6.59
N GLY A 145 10.17 6.29 5.97
CA GLY A 145 9.85 4.88 6.12
C GLY A 145 10.34 4.00 4.95
N SER A 146 10.93 4.58 3.89
CA SER A 146 11.32 3.83 2.68
C SER A 146 12.55 2.95 2.89
N ALA A 147 12.67 1.88 2.09
CA ALA A 147 13.86 1.03 2.08
C ALA A 147 15.10 1.80 1.60
N GLN A 148 14.96 2.73 0.66
CA GLN A 148 16.06 3.58 0.22
C GLN A 148 16.60 4.43 1.38
N TYR A 149 15.71 5.04 2.16
CA TYR A 149 16.11 5.80 3.33
C TYR A 149 16.78 4.91 4.38
N VAL A 150 16.21 3.75 4.67
CA VAL A 150 16.77 2.74 5.59
C VAL A 150 18.19 2.36 5.18
N LEU A 151 18.43 2.09 3.88
CA LEU A 151 19.76 1.72 3.37
C LEU A 151 20.77 2.87 3.46
N ALA A 152 20.32 4.11 3.41
CA ALA A 152 21.16 5.29 3.51
C ALA A 152 21.54 5.64 4.95
N LEU A 153 20.82 5.12 5.95
CA LEU A 153 21.04 5.42 7.35
C LEU A 153 22.29 4.74 7.89
N SER A 154 23.07 5.49 8.66
CA SER A 154 24.19 4.99 9.44
C SER A 154 24.31 5.77 10.74
N ASP A 155 24.56 5.08 11.85
CA ASP A 155 24.89 5.69 13.12
C ASP A 155 26.41 5.51 13.38
N PHE A 156 27.11 6.63 13.40
CA PHE A 156 28.55 6.73 13.62
C PHE A 156 28.89 7.14 15.05
N THR A 157 28.02 6.94 16.01
CA THR A 157 28.33 7.16 17.44
C THR A 157 29.56 6.34 17.84
N ASP A 158 29.66 5.10 17.39
CA ASP A 158 30.90 4.34 17.33
C ASP A 158 31.46 4.39 15.90
N LYS A 159 32.54 5.17 15.71
CA LYS A 159 33.17 5.33 14.39
C LYS A 159 33.86 4.08 13.87
N GLU A 160 34.28 3.21 14.75
CA GLU A 160 34.98 1.97 14.39
C GLU A 160 33.99 0.87 14.01
N ASN A 161 32.79 0.91 14.60
CA ASN A 161 31.71 -0.06 14.35
C ASN A 161 30.36 0.67 14.08
N PRO A 162 30.20 1.37 12.98
CA PRO A 162 28.98 2.09 12.69
C PRO A 162 27.80 1.14 12.57
N LYS A 163 26.70 1.48 13.23
CA LYS A 163 25.43 0.75 13.07
C LYS A 163 24.78 1.09 11.75
N ARG A 164 24.22 0.09 11.09
CA ARG A 164 23.47 0.21 9.83
C ARG A 164 22.36 -0.82 9.83
N PHE A 165 21.28 -0.53 9.14
CA PHE A 165 20.28 -1.54 8.83
C PHE A 165 20.81 -2.52 7.78
N LYS A 166 20.55 -3.81 7.98
CA LYS A 166 21.02 -4.90 7.12
C LYS A 166 19.86 -5.85 6.81
N PHE A 167 18.89 -5.35 6.10
CA PHE A 167 17.67 -6.09 5.76
C PHE A 167 17.83 -6.94 4.50
N GLY A 168 17.22 -8.13 4.50
CA GLY A 168 16.74 -8.79 3.31
C GLY A 168 15.35 -8.23 2.92
N PHE A 169 15.06 -8.14 1.63
CA PHE A 169 13.80 -7.56 1.16
C PHE A 169 12.83 -8.64 0.74
N ILE A 170 11.59 -8.51 1.21
CA ILE A 170 10.50 -9.41 0.87
C ILE A 170 9.31 -8.66 0.31
N GLY A 171 8.42 -9.38 -0.36
CA GLY A 171 7.10 -8.90 -0.77
C GLY A 171 6.01 -9.86 -0.34
N SER A 172 4.80 -9.37 -0.19
CA SER A 172 3.65 -10.18 0.17
C SER A 172 2.41 -9.82 -0.65
N SER A 173 1.42 -10.69 -0.65
CA SER A 173 0.14 -10.42 -1.30
C SER A 173 -0.81 -9.59 -0.44
N ASP A 174 -0.51 -9.48 0.85
CA ASP A 174 -1.40 -8.91 1.84
C ASP A 174 -2.78 -9.60 1.89
N ASN A 175 -2.78 -10.89 1.62
CA ASN A 175 -3.99 -11.70 1.65
C ASN A 175 -4.30 -12.14 3.08
N HIS A 176 -5.42 -11.69 3.63
CA HIS A 176 -5.87 -12.00 4.98
C HIS A 176 -6.65 -13.33 5.07
N GLY A 177 -6.92 -13.97 3.94
CA GLY A 177 -7.65 -15.24 3.84
C GLY A 177 -6.79 -16.50 4.02
N ALA A 178 -5.52 -16.38 4.50
CA ALA A 178 -4.57 -17.47 4.68
C ALA A 178 -4.32 -18.31 3.40
N ARG A 179 -4.25 -17.65 2.25
CA ARG A 179 -4.04 -18.28 0.93
C ARG A 179 -2.67 -17.93 0.38
N PRO A 180 -1.63 -18.66 0.74
CA PRO A 180 -0.27 -18.35 0.31
C PRO A 180 -0.12 -18.46 -1.21
N GLY A 181 0.69 -17.60 -1.80
CA GLY A 181 0.98 -17.62 -3.24
C GLY A 181 -0.08 -16.96 -4.12
N THR A 182 -1.07 -16.28 -3.56
CA THR A 182 -2.11 -15.53 -4.27
C THR A 182 -1.69 -14.08 -4.56
N GLY A 183 -0.43 -13.84 -4.88
CA GLY A 183 0.09 -12.51 -5.21
C GLY A 183 -0.56 -11.88 -6.43
N TYR A 184 -1.11 -12.71 -7.33
CA TYR A 184 -1.86 -12.26 -8.49
C TYR A 184 -3.33 -12.08 -8.12
N LYS A 185 -3.73 -10.85 -7.88
CA LYS A 185 -5.12 -10.47 -7.65
C LYS A 185 -5.94 -10.37 -8.94
N GLU A 186 -5.30 -10.49 -10.10
CA GLU A 186 -5.94 -10.55 -11.40
C GLU A 186 -6.76 -11.83 -11.60
N ILE A 187 -6.42 -12.88 -10.87
CA ILE A 187 -7.15 -14.15 -10.91
C ILE A 187 -8.12 -14.19 -9.75
N ASP A 188 -9.42 -14.31 -10.05
CA ASP A 188 -10.49 -14.41 -9.07
C ASP A 188 -10.37 -13.33 -7.97
N ARG A 189 -10.33 -12.08 -8.39
CA ARG A 189 -10.05 -10.91 -7.54
C ARG A 189 -10.90 -10.85 -6.29
N LEU A 190 -12.22 -11.00 -6.41
CA LEU A 190 -13.11 -10.96 -5.26
C LEU A 190 -12.80 -12.03 -4.21
N PHE A 191 -12.37 -13.21 -4.69
CA PHE A 191 -12.10 -14.34 -3.81
C PHE A 191 -10.70 -14.27 -3.18
N ASN A 192 -9.73 -13.72 -3.88
CA ASN A 192 -8.34 -13.65 -3.44
C ASN A 192 -7.99 -12.33 -2.74
N THR A 193 -8.90 -11.39 -2.71
CA THR A 193 -8.77 -10.12 -1.98
C THR A 193 -9.85 -10.05 -0.92
N GLU A 194 -9.66 -9.28 0.09
CA GLU A 194 -10.67 -9.02 1.11
C GLU A 194 -11.66 -7.89 0.71
N ALA A 195 -11.59 -7.46 -0.56
CA ALA A 195 -12.29 -6.28 -1.07
C ALA A 195 -13.76 -6.50 -1.46
N ASN A 196 -14.35 -7.63 -1.14
CA ASN A 196 -15.71 -7.99 -1.52
C ASN A 196 -16.80 -7.53 -0.52
N GLY A 197 -16.48 -6.60 0.37
CA GLY A 197 -17.39 -6.14 1.40
C GLY A 197 -17.58 -7.17 2.52
N PHE A 198 -18.71 -7.06 3.21
CA PHE A 198 -19.04 -7.98 4.30
C PHE A 198 -19.46 -9.35 3.74
N ASN A 199 -18.80 -10.41 4.22
CA ASN A 199 -19.19 -11.79 3.88
C ASN A 199 -20.51 -12.23 4.56
N ASP A 200 -20.95 -11.49 5.57
CA ASP A 200 -22.18 -11.74 6.31
C ASP A 200 -23.19 -10.59 6.08
N PRO A 201 -24.34 -10.87 5.43
CA PRO A 201 -25.39 -9.87 5.18
C PRO A 201 -25.94 -9.21 6.43
N LEU A 202 -25.84 -9.87 7.60
CA LEU A 202 -26.27 -9.30 8.88
C LEU A 202 -25.34 -8.16 9.32
N PHE A 203 -24.01 -8.36 9.18
CA PHE A 203 -23.04 -7.32 9.49
C PHE A 203 -23.12 -6.15 8.51
N GLU A 204 -23.33 -6.40 7.23
CA GLU A 204 -23.59 -5.37 6.23
C GLU A 204 -24.81 -4.51 6.60
N LYS A 205 -25.91 -5.17 6.93
CA LYS A 205 -27.15 -4.50 7.37
C LYS A 205 -26.95 -3.71 8.67
N LEU A 206 -26.24 -4.25 9.64
CA LEU A 206 -25.93 -3.54 10.89
C LEU A 206 -25.01 -2.33 10.67
N SER A 207 -24.05 -2.44 9.79
CA SER A 207 -23.16 -1.36 9.39
C SER A 207 -23.94 -0.26 8.65
N SER A 208 -24.79 -0.63 7.70
CA SER A 208 -25.61 0.32 6.92
C SER A 208 -26.61 1.10 7.78
N LEU A 209 -27.13 0.51 8.86
CA LEU A 209 -28.04 1.20 9.78
C LEU A 209 -27.35 2.29 10.62
N ARG A 210 -26.05 2.26 10.72
CA ARG A 210 -25.23 3.21 11.50
C ARG A 210 -24.64 4.33 10.67
N ARG A 211 -24.62 4.20 9.33
CA ARG A 211 -24.17 5.29 8.45
C ARG A 211 -25.18 6.44 8.52
N PRO A 212 -24.75 7.68 8.77
CA PRO A 212 -25.65 8.83 8.75
C PRO A 212 -26.25 8.96 7.36
N LYS A 213 -27.57 8.83 7.25
CA LYS A 213 -28.28 8.95 5.97
C LYS A 213 -28.73 10.39 5.75
N GLY A 214 -28.56 10.88 4.51
CA GLY A 214 -29.14 12.13 4.04
C GLY A 214 -28.58 13.39 4.69
N LYS A 215 -27.41 13.35 5.32
CA LYS A 215 -26.75 14.55 5.86
C LYS A 215 -25.74 15.09 4.86
N LEU A 216 -25.94 16.35 4.47
CA LEU A 216 -24.96 17.15 3.72
C LEU A 216 -23.82 17.67 4.62
N GLU A 217 -23.44 16.93 5.62
CA GLU A 217 -22.31 17.27 6.50
C GLU A 217 -21.16 16.34 6.18
N PRO A 218 -19.93 16.84 6.06
CA PRO A 218 -18.77 15.99 5.86
C PRO A 218 -18.50 15.14 7.11
N SER A 219 -18.07 13.91 6.89
CA SER A 219 -17.67 12.99 7.96
C SER A 219 -16.16 13.02 8.16
N TYR A 220 -15.73 12.99 9.40
CA TYR A 220 -14.32 12.86 9.76
C TYR A 220 -14.10 11.66 10.67
N VAL A 221 -13.22 10.77 10.24
CA VAL A 221 -12.79 9.59 11.02
C VAL A 221 -11.33 9.76 11.37
N ASN A 222 -11.03 9.93 12.66
CA ASN A 222 -9.66 10.02 13.16
C ASN A 222 -9.22 8.68 13.73
N LEU A 223 -8.46 7.92 12.96
CA LEU A 223 -7.95 6.60 13.37
C LEU A 223 -6.93 6.68 14.53
N GLY A 224 -6.28 7.82 14.74
CA GLY A 224 -5.33 8.02 15.84
C GLY A 224 -6.00 8.23 17.22
N ASN A 225 -7.28 8.58 17.23
CA ASN A 225 -8.06 8.85 18.46
C ASN A 225 -9.23 7.89 18.63
N THR A 226 -9.26 6.76 17.91
CA THR A 226 -10.33 5.78 18.01
C THR A 226 -10.42 5.23 19.41
N SER A 227 -11.45 5.63 20.12
CA SER A 227 -11.89 4.90 21.31
C SER A 227 -12.55 3.58 20.86
N LEU A 228 -12.51 2.55 21.69
CA LEU A 228 -13.23 1.29 21.48
C LEU A 228 -14.74 1.46 21.20
N THR A 229 -15.27 2.67 21.35
CA THR A 229 -16.65 3.03 21.04
C THR A 229 -16.89 3.35 19.56
N SER A 230 -15.87 3.54 18.75
CA SER A 230 -16.01 3.82 17.31
C SER A 230 -15.71 2.58 16.44
N ILE A 231 -16.41 1.47 16.72
CA ILE A 231 -16.49 0.31 15.83
C ILE A 231 -16.88 0.73 14.39
N LEU A 232 -17.59 1.85 14.23
CA LEU A 232 -17.90 2.48 12.95
C LEU A 232 -16.65 2.94 12.21
N ASP A 233 -15.73 3.60 12.90
CA ASP A 233 -14.50 4.13 12.30
C ASP A 233 -13.59 2.98 11.84
N LEU A 234 -13.56 1.89 12.61
CA LEU A 234 -12.82 0.69 12.25
C LEU A 234 -13.41 0.01 11.01
N ASN A 235 -14.74 -0.01 10.86
CA ASN A 235 -15.40 -0.59 9.69
C ASN A 235 -15.12 0.22 8.41
N ILE A 236 -15.14 1.54 8.48
CA ILE A 236 -14.79 2.39 7.33
C ILE A 236 -13.31 2.19 6.96
N ALA A 237 -12.43 2.14 7.94
CA ALA A 237 -11.01 1.92 7.73
C ALA A 237 -10.71 0.56 7.06
N THR A 238 -11.33 -0.50 7.57
CA THR A 238 -11.15 -1.85 6.99
C THR A 238 -11.78 -1.98 5.60
N ASP A 239 -12.87 -1.29 5.34
CA ASP A 239 -13.51 -1.29 4.02
C ASP A 239 -12.61 -0.59 2.98
N ALA A 240 -12.02 0.56 3.34
CA ALA A 240 -11.08 1.26 2.48
C ALA A 240 -9.79 0.48 2.24
N GLU A 241 -9.25 -0.16 3.26
CA GLU A 241 -8.09 -1.02 3.15
C GLU A 241 -8.36 -2.18 2.19
N ARG A 242 -9.47 -2.86 2.34
CA ARG A 242 -9.90 -3.94 1.45
C ARG A 242 -10.03 -3.47 0.00
N GLN A 243 -10.57 -2.29 -0.22
CA GLN A 243 -10.71 -1.71 -1.54
C GLN A 243 -9.36 -1.38 -2.18
N SER A 244 -8.44 -0.77 -1.43
CA SER A 244 -7.08 -0.54 -1.87
C SER A 244 -6.39 -1.86 -2.23
N ALA A 245 -6.52 -2.87 -1.40
CA ALA A 245 -5.99 -4.21 -1.64
C ALA A 245 -6.60 -4.88 -2.89
N TYR A 246 -7.85 -4.59 -3.21
CA TYR A 246 -8.52 -5.11 -4.40
C TYR A 246 -7.90 -4.63 -5.69
N PHE A 247 -7.56 -3.35 -5.77
CA PHE A 247 -7.08 -2.74 -7.01
C PHE A 247 -5.58 -2.95 -7.27
N MET A 248 -4.79 -3.27 -6.25
CA MET A 248 -3.37 -3.50 -6.41
C MET A 248 -3.03 -4.99 -6.50
N SER A 249 -2.14 -5.36 -7.42
CA SER A 249 -1.56 -6.70 -7.40
C SER A 249 -0.68 -6.86 -6.18
N GLY A 250 -0.69 -8.05 -5.60
CA GLY A 250 0.14 -8.36 -4.44
C GLY A 250 1.57 -8.68 -4.83
N GLY A 251 2.47 -8.56 -3.87
CA GLY A 251 3.85 -8.99 -3.99
C GLY A 251 4.06 -10.48 -3.69
N LEU A 252 5.22 -10.97 -4.05
CA LEU A 252 5.71 -12.30 -3.68
C LEU A 252 7.09 -12.19 -3.07
N VAL A 253 7.39 -13.08 -2.15
CA VAL A 253 8.75 -13.35 -1.68
C VAL A 253 9.29 -14.60 -2.35
N ALA A 254 10.55 -14.56 -2.76
CA ALA A 254 11.30 -15.74 -3.17
C ALA A 254 12.50 -15.92 -2.24
N ALA A 255 12.82 -17.17 -1.92
CA ALA A 255 13.95 -17.54 -1.07
C ALA A 255 14.83 -18.56 -1.78
N HIS A 256 16.14 -18.33 -1.78
CA HIS A 256 17.14 -19.30 -2.24
C HIS A 256 17.37 -20.34 -1.16
N SER A 257 16.60 -21.41 -1.21
CA SER A 257 16.62 -22.47 -0.23
C SER A 257 17.15 -23.79 -0.82
N THR A 258 17.87 -24.56 -0.05
CA THR A 258 18.38 -25.88 -0.46
C THR A 258 17.30 -26.95 -0.55
N SER A 259 16.14 -26.72 0.06
CA SER A 259 14.99 -27.61 0.01
C SER A 259 13.69 -26.89 0.34
N ARG A 260 12.54 -27.57 0.15
CA ARG A 260 11.21 -27.07 0.53
C ARG A 260 10.85 -27.34 2.00
N LYS A 261 11.79 -27.77 2.82
CA LYS A 261 11.57 -27.97 4.25
C LYS A 261 11.53 -26.64 4.96
N ARG A 262 10.73 -26.56 6.03
CA ARG A 262 10.59 -25.35 6.86
C ARG A 262 11.94 -24.79 7.31
N GLU A 263 12.79 -25.66 7.81
CA GLU A 263 14.11 -25.31 8.35
C GLU A 263 14.97 -24.69 7.25
N SER A 264 15.03 -25.30 6.07
CA SER A 264 15.85 -24.78 4.96
C SER A 264 15.33 -23.42 4.43
N ILE A 265 14.01 -23.22 4.45
CA ILE A 265 13.42 -21.92 4.08
C ILE A 265 13.72 -20.88 5.16
N TRP A 266 13.61 -21.26 6.43
CA TRP A 266 13.95 -20.38 7.55
C TRP A 266 15.42 -19.94 7.49
N ASP A 267 16.33 -20.88 7.27
CA ASP A 267 17.76 -20.59 7.11
C ASP A 267 18.04 -19.60 5.96
N ALA A 268 17.30 -19.71 4.84
CA ALA A 268 17.44 -18.78 3.74
C ALA A 268 16.93 -17.36 4.11
N LEU A 269 15.87 -17.27 4.90
CA LEU A 269 15.36 -15.99 5.43
C LEU A 269 16.39 -15.35 6.37
N GLU A 270 16.99 -16.12 7.29
CA GLU A 270 18.01 -15.63 8.23
C GLU A 270 19.27 -15.16 7.51
N ARG A 271 19.69 -15.88 6.46
CA ARG A 271 20.82 -15.46 5.61
C ARG A 271 20.46 -14.33 4.65
N LYS A 272 19.21 -13.87 4.64
CA LYS A 272 18.72 -12.82 3.73
C LYS A 272 18.88 -13.18 2.24
N GLU A 273 18.94 -14.46 1.92
CA GLU A 273 18.97 -14.98 0.55
C GLU A 273 17.55 -14.95 -0.05
N VAL A 274 16.97 -13.75 -0.05
CA VAL A 274 15.56 -13.50 -0.42
C VAL A 274 15.44 -12.27 -1.30
N TYR A 275 14.38 -12.25 -2.09
CA TYR A 275 14.01 -11.06 -2.86
C TYR A 275 12.49 -10.93 -2.99
N ALA A 276 12.04 -9.74 -3.33
CA ALA A 276 10.66 -9.42 -3.59
C ALA A 276 10.36 -9.28 -5.09
N THR A 277 9.15 -9.61 -5.46
CA THR A 277 8.58 -9.19 -6.76
C THR A 277 7.24 -8.51 -6.53
N SER A 278 6.78 -7.74 -7.49
CA SER A 278 5.46 -7.11 -7.48
C SER A 278 4.33 -8.05 -7.95
N GLY A 279 4.51 -9.37 -7.77
CA GLY A 279 3.55 -10.40 -8.13
C GLY A 279 4.05 -11.41 -9.16
N PRO A 280 4.70 -11.02 -10.26
CA PRO A 280 5.23 -11.95 -11.23
C PRO A 280 6.25 -12.93 -10.64
N ARG A 281 6.18 -14.21 -11.03
CA ARG A 281 7.12 -15.24 -10.59
C ARG A 281 8.42 -15.18 -11.38
N ILE A 282 9.22 -14.16 -11.09
CA ILE A 282 10.54 -13.96 -11.68
C ILE A 282 11.57 -14.73 -10.85
N LEU A 283 12.44 -15.49 -11.50
CA LEU A 283 13.60 -16.10 -10.86
C LEU A 283 14.77 -15.13 -10.97
N LEU A 284 15.39 -14.79 -9.86
CA LEU A 284 16.47 -13.81 -9.78
C LEU A 284 17.64 -14.38 -8.99
N TRP A 285 18.84 -14.27 -9.54
CA TRP A 285 20.12 -14.46 -8.85
C TRP A 285 20.87 -13.14 -8.90
N PHE A 286 21.36 -12.70 -7.77
CA PHE A 286 22.08 -11.45 -7.62
C PHE A 286 23.30 -11.72 -6.76
N ASP A 287 24.44 -11.92 -7.42
CA ASP A 287 25.67 -12.32 -6.80
C ASP A 287 26.69 -11.18 -6.89
N ALA A 288 27.64 -11.13 -5.95
CA ALA A 288 28.76 -10.21 -5.97
C ALA A 288 30.08 -10.96 -6.02
N GLU A 289 31.01 -10.50 -6.85
CA GLU A 289 32.39 -10.97 -6.84
C GLU A 289 33.26 -9.93 -6.15
N VAL A 290 33.95 -10.36 -5.08
CA VAL A 290 34.86 -9.52 -4.30
C VAL A 290 36.14 -10.33 -4.06
N GLN A 291 37.28 -9.81 -4.50
CA GLN A 291 38.60 -10.46 -4.33
C GLN A 291 38.61 -11.93 -4.79
N SER A 292 37.97 -12.21 -5.93
CA SER A 292 37.80 -13.57 -6.51
C SER A 292 36.93 -14.51 -5.69
N GLN A 293 36.19 -13.99 -4.70
CA GLN A 293 35.18 -14.74 -3.98
C GLN A 293 33.79 -14.37 -4.50
N SER A 294 33.01 -15.39 -4.86
CA SER A 294 31.60 -15.21 -5.23
C SER A 294 30.72 -15.25 -3.99
N LEU A 295 29.91 -14.23 -3.80
CA LEU A 295 29.04 -14.02 -2.66
C LEU A 295 27.60 -13.96 -3.13
N ALA A 296 26.77 -14.80 -2.56
CA ALA A 296 25.33 -14.81 -2.86
C ALA A 296 24.63 -13.59 -2.23
N MET A 297 23.39 -13.34 -2.70
CA MET A 297 22.45 -12.39 -2.11
C MET A 297 22.37 -12.56 -0.58
N GLY A 298 22.31 -11.45 0.14
CA GLY A 298 22.29 -11.44 1.62
C GLY A 298 23.64 -11.48 2.30
N ALA A 299 24.74 -11.80 1.59
CA ALA A 299 26.07 -11.84 2.16
C ALA A 299 26.58 -10.46 2.59
N GLU A 300 27.43 -10.46 3.60
CA GLU A 300 28.12 -9.27 4.11
C GLU A 300 29.63 -9.46 3.96
N VAL A 301 30.31 -8.46 3.42
CA VAL A 301 31.75 -8.49 3.24
C VAL A 301 32.35 -7.11 3.43
N ASN A 302 33.53 -7.06 4.06
CA ASN A 302 34.34 -5.87 4.12
C ASN A 302 35.46 -5.96 3.05
N SER A 303 35.51 -4.98 2.16
CA SER A 303 36.50 -4.94 1.09
C SER A 303 36.91 -3.50 0.78
N SER A 304 38.20 -3.33 0.49
CA SER A 304 38.72 -2.09 -0.09
C SER A 304 38.56 -2.00 -1.61
N GLN A 305 38.13 -3.11 -2.25
CA GLN A 305 37.89 -3.17 -3.69
C GLN A 305 36.38 -3.08 -3.97
N SER A 306 36.02 -2.42 -5.04
CA SER A 306 34.64 -2.38 -5.52
C SER A 306 34.18 -3.78 -5.95
N PRO A 307 32.98 -4.22 -5.58
CA PRO A 307 32.43 -5.49 -6.03
C PRO A 307 32.04 -5.44 -7.51
N VAL A 308 32.07 -6.57 -8.16
CA VAL A 308 31.44 -6.79 -9.47
C VAL A 308 30.14 -7.55 -9.26
N PHE A 309 29.03 -6.98 -9.67
CA PHE A 309 27.73 -7.64 -9.51
C PHE A 309 27.36 -8.43 -10.77
N THR A 310 26.89 -9.66 -10.57
CA THR A 310 26.33 -10.51 -11.60
C THR A 310 24.85 -10.74 -11.33
N VAL A 311 24.01 -10.33 -12.29
CA VAL A 311 22.55 -10.51 -12.21
C VAL A 311 22.11 -11.50 -13.28
N LYS A 312 21.39 -12.54 -12.86
CA LYS A 312 20.70 -13.48 -13.76
C LYS A 312 19.22 -13.45 -13.42
N ALA A 313 18.39 -13.26 -14.42
CA ALA A 313 16.94 -13.27 -14.24
C ALA A 313 16.27 -14.12 -15.32
N ALA A 314 15.27 -14.90 -14.91
CA ALA A 314 14.33 -15.55 -15.81
C ALA A 314 12.95 -14.96 -15.55
N GLY A 315 12.34 -14.38 -16.58
CA GLY A 315 11.02 -13.77 -16.49
C GLY A 315 9.93 -14.81 -16.20
N SER A 316 8.78 -14.33 -15.75
CA SER A 316 7.59 -15.18 -15.67
C SER A 316 7.12 -15.60 -17.06
N LEU A 317 6.30 -16.63 -17.12
CA LEU A 317 5.68 -17.04 -18.37
C LEU A 317 4.87 -15.88 -18.95
N LYS A 318 4.91 -15.76 -20.27
CA LYS A 318 4.09 -14.76 -20.98
C LYS A 318 2.62 -15.02 -20.69
N GLN A 319 1.91 -13.99 -20.31
CA GLN A 319 0.46 -14.05 -20.09
C GLN A 319 -0.24 -14.39 -21.42
N LYS A 320 -1.29 -15.17 -21.32
CA LYS A 320 -2.14 -15.44 -22.49
C LYS A 320 -3.14 -14.30 -22.63
N PRO A 321 -3.43 -13.88 -23.88
CA PRO A 321 -4.53 -12.94 -24.10
C PRO A 321 -5.87 -13.50 -23.61
N GLY A 322 -6.70 -12.62 -23.05
CA GLY A 322 -8.02 -12.95 -22.55
C GLY A 322 -8.04 -13.34 -21.08
N CYS A 323 -9.22 -13.25 -20.50
CA CYS A 323 -9.49 -13.59 -19.10
C CYS A 323 -10.26 -14.92 -19.04
N PRO A 324 -9.90 -15.85 -18.14
CA PRO A 324 -10.71 -17.04 -17.93
C PRO A 324 -12.07 -16.67 -17.31
N ASP A 325 -13.08 -17.51 -17.57
CA ASP A 325 -14.47 -17.24 -17.14
C ASP A 325 -14.61 -17.02 -15.63
N TYR A 326 -13.79 -17.67 -14.81
CA TYR A 326 -13.81 -17.48 -13.36
C TYR A 326 -13.31 -16.09 -12.91
N SER A 327 -12.54 -15.39 -13.73
CA SER A 327 -12.11 -14.01 -13.45
C SER A 327 -13.27 -13.03 -13.55
N ASN A 328 -14.36 -13.39 -14.22
CA ASN A 328 -15.55 -12.58 -14.43
C ASN A 328 -16.54 -12.67 -13.25
N ASN A 329 -16.29 -13.52 -12.25
CA ASN A 329 -17.24 -13.79 -11.18
C ASN A 329 -17.54 -12.57 -10.28
N GLY A 330 -16.75 -11.52 -10.35
CA GLY A 330 -16.92 -10.34 -9.50
C GLY A 330 -16.85 -9.00 -10.23
N LEU A 331 -16.45 -9.01 -11.50
CA LEU A 331 -16.37 -7.79 -12.30
C LEU A 331 -17.00 -8.03 -13.66
N SER A 332 -17.60 -7.00 -14.24
CA SER A 332 -18.10 -7.10 -15.62
C SER A 332 -16.93 -7.37 -16.57
N LYS A 333 -17.22 -8.04 -17.68
CA LYS A 333 -16.23 -8.36 -18.69
C LYS A 333 -15.56 -7.09 -19.25
N GLU A 334 -16.33 -6.05 -19.46
CA GLU A 334 -15.85 -4.76 -19.93
C GLU A 334 -14.87 -4.12 -18.92
N ARG A 335 -15.16 -4.26 -17.62
CA ARG A 335 -14.29 -3.73 -16.57
C ARG A 335 -12.99 -4.53 -16.46
N LEU A 336 -13.05 -5.84 -16.58
CA LEU A 336 -11.86 -6.69 -16.64
C LEU A 336 -10.99 -6.38 -17.86
N GLU A 337 -11.59 -6.20 -19.03
CA GLU A 337 -10.87 -5.81 -20.24
C GLU A 337 -10.13 -4.46 -20.07
N LYS A 338 -10.76 -3.49 -19.41
CA LYS A 338 -10.13 -2.20 -19.11
C LYS A 338 -8.99 -2.30 -18.10
N ILE A 339 -9.16 -3.07 -17.03
CA ILE A 339 -8.17 -3.20 -15.95
C ILE A 339 -6.99 -4.05 -16.39
N CYS A 340 -7.25 -5.14 -17.06
CA CYS A 340 -6.25 -6.15 -17.43
C CYS A 340 -5.76 -6.00 -18.87
N ASN A 341 -6.25 -5.02 -19.61
CA ASN A 341 -5.95 -4.82 -21.04
C ASN A 341 -6.04 -6.16 -21.84
N SER A 342 -7.07 -6.95 -21.54
CA SER A 342 -7.28 -8.30 -22.05
C SER A 342 -6.21 -9.34 -21.69
N GLU A 343 -5.40 -9.08 -20.66
CA GLU A 343 -4.36 -10.00 -20.17
C GLU A 343 -4.59 -10.31 -18.69
N CYS A 344 -5.19 -11.46 -18.38
CA CYS A 344 -5.58 -11.84 -17.01
C CYS A 344 -4.72 -12.94 -16.36
N TYR A 345 -3.56 -13.23 -16.84
CA TYR A 345 -2.66 -14.25 -16.27
C TYR A 345 -1.32 -13.68 -15.88
#